data_4600467b12addc2a00aa67b6448f57ec
#
_entry.id   4600467b12addc2a00aa67b6448f57ec
#
_cell.length_a   1.000
_cell.length_b   1.000
_cell.length_c   1.000
_cell.angle_alpha   90.00
_cell.angle_beta   90.00
_cell.angle_gamma   90.00
#
_symmetry.space_group_name_H-M   'P 1'
#
loop_
_entity.id
_entity.type
_entity.pdbx_description
1 polymer ?
#
loop_
_entity_poly.entity_id
_entity_poly.type
_entity_poly.pdbx_seq_one_letter_code
_entity_poly.pdbx_strand_id
1 'polypeptide(L)'
;MQKQDQPVAFFDSGLRGISVLRETVRLLPQENYLYYGDSLHAPYGVKSEAQIQALSLAAAEHLVSAGAKAIVVACNTATSAAIGLLRQVYPDIPVIGTEPALKPAVEKYPGGRILVMATPMTIKQEKFQALKHQFDDRAQIIGLPCEGLMEFVERGELRGSAVEAYLTEKLAPYLREPVDGIVLGCTHYPFLTGAIRRIVGPGPEIMDGSHGVAMQLERKLAQSGMLRQCGEPGTAVFENSLDEPEILALSRALFRYRDE
;
A
#
# COMPACT_ATOMS: atom_id res chain seq x y z
N MET A 1 -25.43 8.47 -14.52
CA MET A 1 -24.78 7.35 -13.80
C MET A 1 -25.13 7.49 -12.33
N GLN A 2 -25.61 6.45 -11.67
CA GLN A 2 -25.90 6.54 -10.23
C GLN A 2 -24.59 6.71 -9.46
N LYS A 3 -24.62 7.43 -8.33
CA LYS A 3 -23.41 7.70 -7.53
C LYS A 3 -22.69 6.40 -7.09
N GLN A 4 -23.42 5.33 -6.92
CA GLN A 4 -22.88 3.99 -6.60
C GLN A 4 -22.06 3.37 -7.75
N ASP A 5 -22.34 3.71 -9.01
CA ASP A 5 -21.60 3.20 -10.17
C ASP A 5 -20.31 3.95 -10.47
N GLN A 6 -20.11 5.11 -9.82
CA GLN A 6 -18.87 5.88 -9.93
C GLN A 6 -17.69 5.09 -9.38
N PRO A 7 -16.46 5.28 -9.91
CA PRO A 7 -15.31 4.50 -9.47
C PRO A 7 -14.83 4.91 -8.07
N VAL A 8 -14.27 3.92 -7.37
CA VAL A 8 -13.33 4.16 -6.27
C VAL A 8 -11.97 4.46 -6.88
N ALA A 9 -11.42 5.62 -6.60
CA ALA A 9 -10.12 6.02 -7.14
C ALA A 9 -8.99 5.66 -6.18
N PHE A 10 -7.88 5.16 -6.74
CA PHE A 10 -6.63 4.90 -6.06
C PHE A 10 -5.56 5.83 -6.58
N PHE A 11 -4.88 6.51 -5.67
CA PHE A 11 -3.75 7.38 -5.97
C PHE A 11 -2.48 6.87 -5.32
N ASP A 12 -1.42 6.74 -6.09
CA ASP A 12 -0.08 6.45 -5.61
C ASP A 12 0.97 7.30 -6.35
N SER A 13 2.13 7.47 -5.75
CA SER A 13 3.28 8.15 -6.35
C SER A 13 3.97 7.34 -7.48
N GLY A 14 3.38 6.21 -7.91
CA GLY A 14 3.90 5.33 -8.95
C GLY A 14 3.02 4.10 -9.15
N LEU A 15 3.60 2.89 -9.08
CA LEU A 15 2.89 1.62 -9.33
C LEU A 15 2.59 0.81 -8.06
N ARG A 16 3.01 1.28 -6.90
CA ARG A 16 3.07 0.54 -5.64
C ARG A 16 1.69 0.27 -5.05
N GLY A 17 0.80 1.25 -5.16
CA GLY A 17 -0.57 1.17 -4.66
C GLY A 17 -1.43 0.11 -5.35
N ILE A 18 -0.93 -0.51 -6.43
CA ILE A 18 -1.58 -1.64 -7.09
C ILE A 18 -1.74 -2.83 -6.13
N SER A 19 -0.83 -3.03 -5.17
CA SER A 19 -0.99 -4.05 -4.13
C SER A 19 -2.23 -3.82 -3.28
N VAL A 20 -2.48 -2.56 -2.91
CA VAL A 20 -3.68 -2.15 -2.16
C VAL A 20 -4.94 -2.31 -3.00
N LEU A 21 -4.88 -1.90 -4.27
CA LEU A 21 -5.99 -2.09 -5.22
C LEU A 21 -6.35 -3.57 -5.37
N ARG A 22 -5.38 -4.46 -5.53
CA ARG A 22 -5.59 -5.91 -5.66
C ARG A 22 -6.36 -6.49 -4.48
N GLU A 23 -5.93 -6.17 -3.26
CA GLU A 23 -6.61 -6.64 -2.06
C GLU A 23 -8.03 -6.05 -1.96
N THR A 24 -8.19 -4.78 -2.36
CA THR A 24 -9.51 -4.14 -2.36
C THR A 24 -10.45 -4.78 -3.39
N VAL A 25 -9.99 -5.08 -4.61
CA VAL A 25 -10.78 -5.78 -5.62
C VAL A 25 -11.19 -7.18 -5.15
N ARG A 26 -10.31 -7.87 -4.40
CA ARG A 26 -10.62 -9.19 -3.82
C ARG A 26 -11.75 -9.12 -2.79
N LEU A 27 -11.80 -8.04 -1.99
CA LEU A 27 -12.81 -7.83 -0.96
C LEU A 27 -14.11 -7.25 -1.55
N LEU A 28 -14.00 -6.31 -2.49
CA LEU A 28 -15.09 -5.56 -3.08
C LEU A 28 -15.11 -5.75 -4.62
N PRO A 29 -15.32 -6.97 -5.12
CA PRO A 29 -15.20 -7.28 -6.55
C PRO A 29 -16.24 -6.61 -7.42
N GLN A 30 -17.32 -6.08 -6.85
CA GLN A 30 -18.40 -5.43 -7.59
C GLN A 30 -18.12 -3.95 -7.85
N GLU A 31 -17.14 -3.32 -7.16
CA GLU A 31 -16.82 -1.90 -7.32
C GLU A 31 -16.10 -1.62 -8.64
N ASN A 32 -16.34 -0.43 -9.21
CA ASN A 32 -15.51 0.09 -10.28
C ASN A 32 -14.30 0.82 -9.69
N TYR A 33 -13.16 0.71 -10.35
CA TYR A 33 -11.88 1.24 -9.88
C TYR A 33 -11.20 2.08 -10.93
N LEU A 34 -10.58 3.18 -10.48
CA LEU A 34 -9.68 4.01 -11.26
C LEU A 34 -8.35 4.10 -10.49
N TYR A 35 -7.27 3.58 -11.05
CA TYR A 35 -5.94 3.70 -10.49
C TYR A 35 -5.16 4.79 -11.23
N TYR A 36 -4.61 5.73 -10.48
CA TYR A 36 -3.73 6.77 -10.98
C TYR A 36 -2.36 6.70 -10.31
N GLY A 37 -1.31 6.47 -11.09
CA GLY A 37 0.08 6.47 -10.64
C GLY A 37 0.79 7.76 -11.07
N ASP A 38 1.33 8.54 -10.11
CA ASP A 38 2.09 9.75 -10.41
C ASP A 38 3.59 9.46 -10.57
N SER A 39 3.93 8.64 -11.58
CA SER A 39 5.32 8.21 -11.86
C SER A 39 6.22 9.36 -12.31
N LEU A 40 5.67 10.38 -12.97
CA LEU A 40 6.41 11.56 -13.42
C LEU A 40 7.10 12.29 -12.26
N HIS A 41 6.45 12.31 -11.11
CA HIS A 41 6.94 13.01 -9.94
C HIS A 41 7.54 12.08 -8.86
N ALA A 42 7.65 10.78 -9.17
CA ALA A 42 8.32 9.82 -8.27
C ALA A 42 9.84 10.14 -8.14
N PRO A 43 10.48 9.78 -7.02
CA PRO A 43 9.90 9.30 -5.77
C PRO A 43 9.43 10.45 -4.85
N TYR A 44 8.29 10.27 -4.18
CA TYR A 44 7.78 11.28 -3.23
C TYR A 44 8.64 11.40 -1.96
N GLY A 45 9.33 10.35 -1.58
CA GLY A 45 10.09 10.29 -0.33
C GLY A 45 11.28 11.27 -0.21
N VAL A 46 11.70 11.89 -1.31
CA VAL A 46 12.78 12.91 -1.33
C VAL A 46 12.26 14.34 -1.43
N LYS A 47 10.94 14.52 -1.50
CA LYS A 47 10.29 15.82 -1.67
C LYS A 47 9.91 16.43 -0.32
N SER A 48 9.78 17.76 -0.27
CA SER A 48 9.24 18.44 0.91
C SER A 48 7.76 18.12 1.10
N GLU A 49 7.27 18.26 2.33
CA GLU A 49 5.86 18.06 2.66
C GLU A 49 4.94 18.94 1.79
N ALA A 50 5.29 20.21 1.60
CA ALA A 50 4.52 21.13 0.76
C ALA A 50 4.43 20.67 -0.71
N GLN A 51 5.54 20.12 -1.26
CA GLN A 51 5.52 19.56 -2.61
C GLN A 51 4.62 18.32 -2.70
N ILE A 52 4.68 17.43 -1.70
CA ILE A 52 3.85 16.23 -1.65
C ILE A 52 2.37 16.61 -1.52
N GLN A 53 2.05 17.60 -0.71
CA GLN A 53 0.69 18.13 -0.56
C GLN A 53 0.15 18.68 -1.88
N ALA A 54 0.94 19.49 -2.58
CA ALA A 54 0.55 20.05 -3.87
C ALA A 54 0.29 18.96 -4.93
N LEU A 55 1.19 17.99 -5.05
CA LEU A 55 1.05 16.86 -5.98
C LEU A 55 -0.16 15.98 -5.62
N SER A 56 -0.38 15.72 -4.33
CA SER A 56 -1.53 14.94 -3.87
C SER A 56 -2.86 15.63 -4.11
N LEU A 57 -2.91 16.97 -3.98
CA LEU A 57 -4.09 17.77 -4.33
C LEU A 57 -4.38 17.71 -5.83
N ALA A 58 -3.36 17.88 -6.68
CA ALA A 58 -3.51 17.79 -8.13
C ALA A 58 -4.02 16.40 -8.57
N ALA A 59 -3.47 15.34 -8.00
CA ALA A 59 -3.94 13.98 -8.25
C ALA A 59 -5.39 13.77 -7.78
N ALA A 60 -5.75 14.26 -6.60
CA ALA A 60 -7.12 14.16 -6.09
C ALA A 60 -8.11 14.95 -6.95
N GLU A 61 -7.75 16.16 -7.40
CA GLU A 61 -8.57 16.97 -8.31
C GLU A 61 -8.83 16.24 -9.64
N HIS A 62 -7.78 15.63 -10.21
CA HIS A 62 -7.91 14.81 -11.42
C HIS A 62 -8.92 13.67 -11.21
N LEU A 63 -8.78 12.91 -10.12
CA LEU A 63 -9.63 11.77 -9.80
C LEU A 63 -11.09 12.18 -9.50
N VAL A 64 -11.30 13.29 -8.79
CA VAL A 64 -12.64 13.83 -8.53
C VAL A 64 -13.29 14.30 -9.82
N SER A 65 -12.53 14.96 -10.71
CA SER A 65 -13.00 15.37 -12.03
C SER A 65 -13.36 14.18 -12.93
N ALA A 66 -12.69 13.04 -12.74
CA ALA A 66 -13.03 11.78 -13.39
C ALA A 66 -14.25 11.07 -12.74
N GLY A 67 -14.87 11.68 -11.73
CA GLY A 67 -16.09 11.19 -11.08
C GLY A 67 -15.86 10.20 -9.94
N ALA A 68 -14.72 10.22 -9.29
CA ALA A 68 -14.44 9.34 -8.15
C ALA A 68 -15.43 9.58 -7.00
N LYS A 69 -16.06 8.49 -6.50
CA LYS A 69 -16.94 8.52 -5.32
C LYS A 69 -16.18 8.38 -3.99
N ALA A 70 -14.97 7.87 -4.03
CA ALA A 70 -14.05 7.74 -2.89
C ALA A 70 -12.61 7.76 -3.40
N ILE A 71 -11.66 8.22 -2.56
CA ILE A 71 -10.23 8.23 -2.86
C ILE A 71 -9.48 7.39 -1.84
N VAL A 72 -8.67 6.45 -2.32
CA VAL A 72 -7.69 5.71 -1.53
C VAL A 72 -6.30 6.25 -1.87
N VAL A 73 -5.65 6.87 -0.89
CA VAL A 73 -4.25 7.30 -1.00
C VAL A 73 -3.36 6.10 -0.68
N ALA A 74 -2.98 5.37 -1.73
CA ALA A 74 -2.26 4.10 -1.64
C ALA A 74 -0.73 4.27 -1.51
N CYS A 75 -0.27 5.46 -1.17
CA CYS A 75 1.12 5.83 -0.92
C CYS A 75 1.31 6.23 0.55
N ASN A 76 2.19 5.55 1.29
CA ASN A 76 2.47 5.89 2.70
C ASN A 76 3.00 7.32 2.86
N THR A 77 3.88 7.76 1.96
CA THR A 77 4.45 9.12 1.98
C THR A 77 3.36 10.18 1.74
N ALA A 78 2.53 9.99 0.71
CA ALA A 78 1.40 10.90 0.43
C ALA A 78 0.37 10.88 1.57
N THR A 79 0.05 9.72 2.13
CA THR A 79 -0.84 9.61 3.30
C THR A 79 -0.29 10.41 4.47
N SER A 80 1.01 10.26 4.78
CA SER A 80 1.63 10.96 5.90
C SER A 80 1.57 12.48 5.75
N ALA A 81 1.83 12.99 4.54
CA ALA A 81 1.96 14.42 4.29
C ALA A 81 0.61 15.12 3.97
N ALA A 82 -0.31 14.42 3.28
CA ALA A 82 -1.44 15.10 2.65
C ALA A 82 -2.83 14.61 3.08
N ILE A 83 -2.98 13.49 3.82
CA ILE A 83 -4.30 12.90 4.10
C ILE A 83 -5.23 13.86 4.86
N GLY A 84 -4.70 14.64 5.80
CA GLY A 84 -5.45 15.64 6.56
C GLY A 84 -5.97 16.75 5.66
N LEU A 85 -5.11 17.27 4.79
CA LEU A 85 -5.45 18.31 3.82
C LEU A 85 -6.51 17.82 2.81
N LEU A 86 -6.35 16.62 2.26
CA LEU A 86 -7.32 16.04 1.33
C LEU A 86 -8.71 15.88 1.95
N ARG A 87 -8.79 15.45 3.22
CA ARG A 87 -10.06 15.35 3.95
C ARG A 87 -10.71 16.70 4.21
N GLN A 88 -9.93 17.76 4.38
CA GLN A 88 -10.45 19.13 4.52
C GLN A 88 -10.98 19.68 3.20
N VAL A 89 -10.28 19.43 2.09
CA VAL A 89 -10.66 19.92 0.76
C VAL A 89 -11.85 19.15 0.19
N TYR A 90 -11.95 17.85 0.47
CA TYR A 90 -13.00 16.96 -0.04
C TYR A 90 -13.82 16.33 1.10
N PRO A 91 -14.59 17.13 1.89
CA PRO A 91 -15.30 16.62 3.07
C PRO A 91 -16.42 15.62 2.72
N ASP A 92 -16.99 15.73 1.52
CA ASP A 92 -18.11 14.89 1.05
C ASP A 92 -17.65 13.60 0.34
N ILE A 93 -16.34 13.42 0.15
CA ILE A 93 -15.74 12.24 -0.49
C ILE A 93 -14.94 11.47 0.56
N PRO A 94 -15.21 10.19 0.80
CA PRO A 94 -14.38 9.37 1.66
C PRO A 94 -12.92 9.34 1.18
N VAL A 95 -11.98 9.82 2.01
CA VAL A 95 -10.54 9.77 1.74
C VAL A 95 -9.88 8.83 2.73
N ILE A 96 -9.40 7.71 2.22
CA ILE A 96 -8.76 6.63 2.98
C ILE A 96 -7.25 6.65 2.71
N GLY A 97 -6.42 6.65 3.76
CA GLY A 97 -4.98 6.55 3.65
C GLY A 97 -4.49 5.15 3.96
N THR A 98 -3.26 4.84 3.54
CA THR A 98 -2.57 3.61 3.90
C THR A 98 -1.81 3.78 5.22
N GLU A 99 -1.88 2.75 6.07
CA GLU A 99 -1.07 2.66 7.29
C GLU A 99 -0.41 1.28 7.37
N PRO A 100 0.82 1.19 7.93
CA PRO A 100 1.45 -0.10 8.17
C PRO A 100 0.58 -0.98 9.09
N ALA A 101 0.56 -2.30 8.82
CA ALA A 101 -0.20 -3.27 9.63
C ALA A 101 0.43 -3.56 11.00
N LEU A 102 1.09 -2.59 11.64
CA LEU A 102 1.78 -2.78 12.90
C LEU A 102 0.80 -3.03 14.04
N LYS A 103 -0.27 -2.22 14.13
CA LYS A 103 -1.29 -2.40 15.17
C LYS A 103 -1.93 -3.79 15.13
N PRO A 104 -2.48 -4.28 13.98
CA PRO A 104 -3.03 -5.64 13.93
C PRO A 104 -1.99 -6.72 14.20
N ALA A 105 -0.71 -6.53 13.84
CA ALA A 105 0.35 -7.47 14.15
C ALA A 105 0.58 -7.60 15.67
N VAL A 106 0.66 -6.48 16.39
CA VAL A 106 0.83 -6.46 17.85
C VAL A 106 -0.40 -7.01 18.57
N GLU A 107 -1.60 -6.72 18.10
CA GLU A 107 -2.84 -7.27 18.67
C GLU A 107 -2.94 -8.78 18.51
N LYS A 108 -2.42 -9.32 17.40
CA LYS A 108 -2.41 -10.76 17.13
C LYS A 108 -1.32 -11.52 17.87
N TYR A 109 -0.16 -10.90 18.10
CA TYR A 109 1.02 -11.48 18.73
C TYR A 109 1.47 -10.67 19.95
N PRO A 110 0.70 -10.65 21.05
CA PRO A 110 1.08 -9.93 22.28
C PRO A 110 2.37 -10.55 22.85
N GLY A 111 3.37 -9.70 23.12
CA GLY A 111 4.71 -10.16 23.56
C GLY A 111 5.56 -10.73 22.43
N GLY A 112 5.02 -10.86 21.23
CA GLY A 112 5.69 -11.45 20.08
C GLY A 112 6.79 -10.58 19.49
N ARG A 113 7.61 -11.20 18.65
CA ARG A 113 8.72 -10.57 17.93
C ARG A 113 8.28 -10.27 16.48
N ILE A 114 8.16 -8.98 16.16
CA ILE A 114 7.61 -8.48 14.90
C ILE A 114 8.69 -7.74 14.12
N LEU A 115 9.01 -8.23 12.91
CA LEU A 115 9.87 -7.51 11.98
C LEU A 115 9.04 -6.57 11.10
N VAL A 116 9.48 -5.32 10.96
CA VAL A 116 8.86 -4.36 10.05
C VAL A 116 9.83 -4.08 8.91
N MET A 117 9.58 -4.69 7.76
CA MET A 117 10.34 -4.46 6.53
C MET A 117 9.86 -3.14 5.90
N ALA A 118 10.74 -2.15 5.81
CA ALA A 118 10.38 -0.86 5.23
C ALA A 118 11.62 -0.19 4.57
N THR A 119 11.41 0.94 3.91
CA THR A 119 12.54 1.70 3.38
C THR A 119 13.36 2.32 4.52
N PRO A 120 14.67 2.57 4.33
CA PRO A 120 15.50 3.22 5.33
C PRO A 120 14.91 4.55 5.82
N MET A 121 14.30 5.31 4.92
CA MET A 121 13.62 6.56 5.25
C MET A 121 12.43 6.32 6.18
N THR A 122 11.56 5.37 5.86
CA THR A 122 10.39 5.03 6.69
C THR A 122 10.80 4.65 8.11
N ILE A 123 11.84 3.82 8.25
CA ILE A 123 12.35 3.38 9.56
C ILE A 123 12.88 4.57 10.38
N LYS A 124 13.50 5.57 9.74
CA LYS A 124 14.06 6.76 10.41
C LYS A 124 13.02 7.83 10.73
N GLN A 125 11.84 7.81 10.10
CA GLN A 125 10.81 8.84 10.32
C GLN A 125 10.28 8.82 11.75
N GLU A 126 10.11 10.02 12.34
CA GLU A 126 9.53 10.21 13.67
C GLU A 126 8.16 9.54 13.82
N LYS A 127 7.35 9.57 12.76
CA LYS A 127 6.03 8.92 12.73
C LYS A 127 6.12 7.41 12.95
N PHE A 128 7.10 6.73 12.32
CA PHE A 128 7.31 5.29 12.54
C PHE A 128 7.84 5.03 13.95
N GLN A 129 8.77 5.84 14.43
CA GLN A 129 9.30 5.71 15.79
C GLN A 129 8.22 5.95 16.84
N ALA A 130 7.36 6.96 16.66
CA ALA A 130 6.23 7.23 17.53
C ALA A 130 5.22 6.06 17.53
N LEU A 131 4.91 5.51 16.34
CA LEU A 131 4.05 4.34 16.22
C LEU A 131 4.65 3.11 16.92
N LYS A 132 5.95 2.88 16.76
CA LYS A 132 6.67 1.81 17.45
C LYS A 132 6.59 1.98 18.98
N HIS A 133 6.87 3.19 19.49
CA HIS A 133 6.80 3.50 20.92
C HIS A 133 5.42 3.24 21.54
N GLN A 134 4.34 3.38 20.80
CA GLN A 134 2.98 3.08 21.28
C GLN A 134 2.79 1.60 21.64
N PHE A 135 3.68 0.73 21.18
CA PHE A 135 3.56 -0.73 21.33
C PHE A 135 4.80 -1.37 21.95
N ASP A 136 5.80 -0.60 22.39
CA ASP A 136 7.07 -1.12 22.94
C ASP A 136 6.85 -2.01 24.21
N ASP A 137 5.78 -1.76 24.94
CA ASP A 137 5.36 -2.55 26.12
C ASP A 137 4.56 -3.81 25.74
N ARG A 138 4.15 -3.96 24.48
CA ARG A 138 3.22 -4.99 23.99
C ARG A 138 3.84 -6.00 23.05
N ALA A 139 4.94 -5.66 22.38
CA ALA A 139 5.66 -6.54 21.45
C ALA A 139 7.10 -6.03 21.19
N GLN A 140 8.00 -6.93 20.83
CA GLN A 140 9.33 -6.58 20.36
C GLN A 140 9.27 -6.18 18.86
N ILE A 141 9.25 -4.90 18.60
CA ILE A 141 9.16 -4.37 17.23
C ILE A 141 10.56 -4.02 16.71
N ILE A 142 10.96 -4.66 15.61
CA ILE A 142 12.27 -4.51 14.98
C ILE A 142 12.09 -3.93 13.59
N GLY A 143 12.58 -2.71 13.34
CA GLY A 143 12.63 -2.13 12.02
C GLY A 143 13.75 -2.74 11.18
N LEU A 144 13.41 -3.30 10.02
CA LEU A 144 14.36 -3.84 9.05
C LEU A 144 14.41 -2.94 7.81
N PRO A 145 15.46 -2.12 7.65
CA PRO A 145 15.60 -1.29 6.46
C PRO A 145 16.00 -2.14 5.24
N CYS A 146 15.17 -2.10 4.20
CA CYS A 146 15.32 -2.88 2.97
C CYS A 146 15.67 -1.93 1.81
N GLU A 147 16.89 -1.41 1.81
CA GLU A 147 17.41 -0.58 0.74
C GLU A 147 17.59 -1.40 -0.54
N GLY A 148 17.15 -0.88 -1.69
CA GLY A 148 17.25 -1.58 -2.97
C GLY A 148 16.16 -2.63 -3.23
N LEU A 149 15.30 -2.95 -2.26
CA LEU A 149 14.26 -3.97 -2.45
C LEU A 149 13.11 -3.48 -3.35
N MET A 150 12.86 -2.18 -3.38
CA MET A 150 11.83 -1.59 -4.26
C MET A 150 12.16 -1.77 -5.73
N GLU A 151 13.43 -1.61 -6.08
CA GLU A 151 13.94 -1.64 -7.45
C GLU A 151 13.72 -3.00 -8.11
N PHE A 152 13.73 -4.09 -7.34
CA PHE A 152 13.35 -5.42 -7.86
C PHE A 152 11.91 -5.42 -8.37
N VAL A 153 10.97 -4.83 -7.60
CA VAL A 153 9.56 -4.76 -8.00
C VAL A 153 9.37 -3.85 -9.21
N GLU A 154 10.04 -2.70 -9.24
CA GLU A 154 9.96 -1.75 -10.35
C GLU A 154 10.52 -2.30 -11.67
N ARG A 155 11.47 -3.26 -11.60
CA ARG A 155 11.95 -4.00 -12.76
C ARG A 155 11.12 -5.25 -13.08
N GLY A 156 10.09 -5.55 -12.28
CA GLY A 156 9.29 -6.77 -12.43
C GLY A 156 10.01 -8.06 -11.97
N GLU A 157 11.13 -7.94 -11.26
CA GLU A 157 11.92 -9.06 -10.74
C GLU A 157 11.33 -9.57 -9.40
N LEU A 158 10.14 -10.18 -9.47
CA LEU A 158 9.39 -10.62 -8.30
C LEU A 158 9.83 -12.00 -7.77
N ARG A 159 10.64 -12.71 -8.54
CA ARG A 159 11.13 -14.09 -8.28
C ARG A 159 12.55 -14.24 -8.83
N GLY A 160 13.24 -15.29 -8.39
CA GLY A 160 14.54 -15.68 -8.91
C GLY A 160 15.69 -15.43 -7.95
N SER A 161 16.86 -15.92 -8.35
CA SER A 161 18.04 -16.00 -7.46
C SER A 161 18.50 -14.63 -6.93
N ALA A 162 18.35 -13.57 -7.71
CA ALA A 162 18.82 -12.24 -7.30
C ALA A 162 18.02 -11.68 -6.12
N VAL A 163 16.67 -11.66 -6.21
CA VAL A 163 15.82 -11.18 -5.12
C VAL A 163 15.87 -12.12 -3.91
N GLU A 164 15.98 -13.43 -4.14
CA GLU A 164 16.07 -14.42 -3.05
C GLU A 164 17.41 -14.32 -2.32
N ALA A 165 18.53 -14.10 -3.01
CA ALA A 165 19.83 -13.85 -2.40
C ALA A 165 19.80 -12.58 -1.53
N TYR A 166 19.24 -11.49 -2.07
CA TYR A 166 19.06 -10.24 -1.33
C TYR A 166 18.24 -10.47 -0.05
N LEU A 167 17.06 -11.11 -0.16
CA LEU A 167 16.18 -11.37 0.98
C LEU A 167 16.84 -12.28 2.02
N THR A 168 17.57 -13.32 1.58
CA THR A 168 18.32 -14.22 2.45
C THR A 168 19.35 -13.47 3.27
N GLU A 169 20.17 -12.63 2.63
CA GLU A 169 21.17 -11.81 3.31
C GLU A 169 20.54 -10.87 4.34
N LYS A 170 19.46 -10.17 3.93
CA LYS A 170 18.78 -9.18 4.79
C LYS A 170 18.07 -9.80 5.98
N LEU A 171 17.43 -10.95 5.80
CA LEU A 171 16.63 -11.60 6.85
C LEU A 171 17.45 -12.50 7.77
N ALA A 172 18.57 -13.08 7.31
CA ALA A 172 19.37 -14.05 8.07
C ALA A 172 19.76 -13.60 9.49
N PRO A 173 20.16 -12.34 9.75
CA PRO A 173 20.49 -11.89 11.11
C PRO A 173 19.30 -11.94 12.07
N TYR A 174 18.09 -11.74 11.56
CA TYR A 174 16.86 -11.61 12.33
C TYR A 174 16.16 -12.96 12.54
N LEU A 175 16.41 -13.95 11.67
CA LEU A 175 15.85 -15.29 11.74
C LEU A 175 16.62 -16.24 12.68
N ARG A 176 17.66 -15.75 13.35
CA ARG A 176 18.38 -16.52 14.38
C ARG A 176 17.52 -16.79 15.62
N GLU A 177 16.52 -15.98 15.84
CA GLU A 177 15.50 -16.13 16.87
C GLU A 177 14.13 -16.24 16.22
N PRO A 178 13.15 -16.90 16.86
CA PRO A 178 11.79 -16.98 16.33
C PRO A 178 11.19 -15.60 16.04
N VAL A 179 10.50 -15.48 14.92
CA VAL A 179 9.74 -14.28 14.50
C VAL A 179 8.30 -14.69 14.37
N ASP A 180 7.39 -13.96 15.01
CA ASP A 180 5.95 -14.24 14.98
C ASP A 180 5.25 -13.55 13.81
N GLY A 181 5.66 -12.33 13.50
CA GLY A 181 5.08 -11.53 12.43
C GLY A 181 6.11 -10.76 11.60
N ILE A 182 5.84 -10.63 10.31
CA ILE A 182 6.57 -9.75 9.39
C ILE A 182 5.59 -8.76 8.80
N VAL A 183 5.77 -7.48 9.12
CA VAL A 183 4.95 -6.39 8.58
C VAL A 183 5.64 -5.80 7.36
N LEU A 184 4.95 -5.79 6.23
CA LEU A 184 5.40 -5.16 5.00
C LEU A 184 5.03 -3.67 5.03
N GLY A 185 5.97 -2.83 5.45
CA GLY A 185 5.82 -1.39 5.62
C GLY A 185 6.05 -0.57 4.34
N CYS A 186 6.10 -1.22 3.19
CA CYS A 186 6.21 -0.58 1.88
C CYS A 186 5.24 -1.26 0.91
N THR A 187 4.53 -0.48 0.12
CA THR A 187 3.51 -0.96 -0.83
C THR A 187 4.07 -1.77 -2.02
N HIS A 188 5.40 -1.79 -2.21
CA HIS A 188 6.07 -2.73 -3.14
C HIS A 188 6.16 -4.15 -2.59
N TYR A 189 6.38 -4.28 -1.29
CA TYR A 189 6.79 -5.57 -0.71
C TYR A 189 5.72 -6.66 -0.73
N PRO A 190 4.41 -6.37 -0.76
CA PRO A 190 3.39 -7.39 -0.98
C PRO A 190 3.57 -8.20 -2.26
N PHE A 191 4.21 -7.65 -3.31
CA PHE A 191 4.54 -8.39 -4.53
C PHE A 191 5.68 -9.41 -4.35
N LEU A 192 6.42 -9.31 -3.25
CA LEU A 192 7.52 -10.21 -2.89
C LEU A 192 7.14 -11.20 -1.78
N THR A 193 5.86 -11.26 -1.40
CA THR A 193 5.37 -12.13 -0.31
C THR A 193 5.78 -13.59 -0.53
N GLY A 194 5.66 -14.11 -1.75
CA GLY A 194 6.08 -15.46 -2.09
C GLY A 194 7.59 -15.67 -1.94
N ALA A 195 8.41 -14.72 -2.38
CA ALA A 195 9.87 -14.78 -2.19
C ALA A 195 10.25 -14.70 -0.70
N ILE A 196 9.64 -13.79 0.06
CA ILE A 196 9.85 -13.68 1.51
C ILE A 196 9.43 -14.99 2.20
N ARG A 197 8.27 -15.54 1.85
CA ARG A 197 7.75 -16.79 2.41
C ARG A 197 8.70 -17.97 2.19
N ARG A 198 9.33 -18.07 1.02
CA ARG A 198 10.34 -19.14 0.75
C ARG A 198 11.55 -19.04 1.67
N ILE A 199 11.96 -17.83 2.04
CA ILE A 199 13.13 -17.61 2.93
C ILE A 199 12.76 -17.84 4.39
N VAL A 200 11.62 -17.31 4.87
CA VAL A 200 11.26 -17.34 6.29
C VAL A 200 10.52 -18.63 6.68
N GLY A 201 10.06 -19.42 5.70
CA GLY A 201 9.27 -20.62 5.95
C GLY A 201 7.85 -20.31 6.46
N PRO A 202 7.13 -21.32 6.96
CA PRO A 202 5.71 -21.18 7.34
C PRO A 202 5.49 -20.50 8.72
N GLY A 203 6.54 -20.33 9.53
CA GLY A 203 6.41 -19.83 10.90
C GLY A 203 5.84 -18.42 11.02
N PRO A 204 6.54 -17.38 10.54
CA PRO A 204 6.08 -16.02 10.67
C PRO A 204 4.84 -15.73 9.81
N GLU A 205 3.87 -14.97 10.35
CA GLU A 205 2.81 -14.44 9.50
C GLU A 205 3.29 -13.17 8.78
N ILE A 206 3.04 -13.11 7.48
CA ILE A 206 3.37 -11.93 6.66
C ILE A 206 2.09 -11.10 6.53
N MET A 207 2.17 -9.85 6.94
CA MET A 207 1.04 -8.91 7.00
C MET A 207 1.40 -7.60 6.31
N ASP A 208 0.43 -7.02 5.61
CA ASP A 208 0.52 -5.67 5.07
C ASP A 208 -0.73 -4.85 5.39
N GLY A 209 -0.68 -3.55 5.12
CA GLY A 209 -1.79 -2.64 5.41
C GLY A 209 -2.97 -2.72 4.42
N SER A 210 -2.84 -3.45 3.32
CA SER A 210 -3.81 -3.43 2.22
C SER A 210 -5.19 -3.91 2.65
N HIS A 211 -5.25 -4.98 3.45
CA HIS A 211 -6.52 -5.51 3.96
C HIS A 211 -7.24 -4.49 4.87
N GLY A 212 -6.51 -3.84 5.76
CA GLY A 212 -7.07 -2.80 6.63
C GLY A 212 -7.62 -1.60 5.85
N VAL A 213 -6.94 -1.21 4.77
CA VAL A 213 -7.41 -0.15 3.86
C VAL A 213 -8.70 -0.58 3.16
N ALA A 214 -8.77 -1.81 2.64
CA ALA A 214 -9.95 -2.35 1.96
C ALA A 214 -11.17 -2.42 2.90
N MET A 215 -11.00 -2.91 4.12
CA MET A 215 -12.06 -2.94 5.16
C MET A 215 -12.53 -1.53 5.54
N GLN A 216 -11.61 -0.58 5.67
CA GLN A 216 -11.96 0.81 5.98
C GLN A 216 -12.73 1.46 4.83
N LEU A 217 -12.35 1.20 3.58
CA LEU A 217 -13.07 1.65 2.40
C LEU A 217 -14.49 1.09 2.38
N GLU A 218 -14.65 -0.23 2.55
CA GLU A 218 -15.95 -0.89 2.61
C GLU A 218 -16.86 -0.23 3.64
N ARG A 219 -16.34 -0.06 4.87
CA ARG A 219 -17.08 0.59 5.96
C ARG A 219 -17.52 2.00 5.59
N LYS A 220 -16.65 2.80 4.96
CA LYS A 220 -16.96 4.17 4.56
C LYS A 220 -17.99 4.23 3.43
N LEU A 221 -17.87 3.36 2.44
CA LEU A 221 -18.86 3.26 1.36
C LEU A 221 -20.23 2.79 1.89
N ALA A 222 -20.25 1.82 2.80
CA ALA A 222 -21.49 1.36 3.45
C ALA A 222 -22.17 2.47 4.25
N GLN A 223 -21.41 3.20 5.08
CA GLN A 223 -21.90 4.32 5.91
C GLN A 223 -22.53 5.45 5.07
N SER A 224 -22.00 5.70 3.87
CA SER A 224 -22.50 6.73 2.95
C SER A 224 -23.51 6.21 1.91
N GLY A 225 -23.89 4.93 1.97
CA GLY A 225 -24.81 4.33 1.01
C GLY A 225 -24.24 4.27 -0.42
N MET A 226 -22.92 4.27 -0.57
CA MET A 226 -22.23 4.31 -1.87
C MET A 226 -21.67 2.95 -2.33
N LEU A 227 -21.87 1.86 -1.56
CA LEU A 227 -21.53 0.53 -2.03
C LEU A 227 -22.30 0.19 -3.30
N ARG A 228 -21.60 -0.29 -4.32
CA ARG A 228 -22.22 -0.76 -5.54
C ARG A 228 -22.91 -2.11 -5.30
N GLN A 229 -24.21 -2.14 -5.52
CA GLN A 229 -25.04 -3.33 -5.37
C GLN A 229 -25.39 -3.87 -6.76
N CYS A 230 -24.41 -4.49 -7.41
CA CYS A 230 -24.57 -5.10 -8.72
C CYS A 230 -24.12 -6.55 -8.66
N GLY A 231 -24.81 -7.44 -9.36
CA GLY A 231 -24.46 -8.88 -9.41
C GLY A 231 -23.21 -9.19 -10.24
N GLU A 232 -22.66 -8.20 -10.96
CA GLU A 232 -21.52 -8.40 -11.86
C GLU A 232 -20.25 -7.74 -11.31
N PRO A 233 -19.06 -8.32 -11.57
CA PRO A 233 -17.79 -7.70 -11.23
C PRO A 233 -17.64 -6.32 -11.84
N GLY A 234 -17.03 -5.42 -11.10
CA GLY A 234 -16.67 -4.09 -11.58
C GLY A 234 -15.44 -4.12 -12.51
N THR A 235 -15.08 -2.94 -12.99
CA THR A 235 -13.94 -2.73 -13.88
C THR A 235 -12.79 -2.05 -13.16
N ALA A 236 -11.56 -2.24 -13.63
CA ALA A 236 -10.38 -1.50 -13.17
C ALA A 236 -9.70 -0.80 -14.36
N VAL A 237 -9.64 0.51 -14.29
CA VAL A 237 -8.97 1.38 -15.27
C VAL A 237 -7.66 1.86 -14.67
N PHE A 238 -6.60 1.92 -15.49
CA PHE A 238 -5.26 2.34 -15.07
C PHE A 238 -4.82 3.57 -15.86
N GLU A 239 -4.39 4.58 -15.14
CA GLU A 239 -3.81 5.81 -15.65
C GLU A 239 -2.45 6.07 -14.98
N ASN A 240 -1.57 6.77 -15.68
CA ASN A 240 -0.27 7.17 -15.15
C ASN A 240 0.12 8.55 -15.68
N SER A 241 0.78 9.36 -14.85
CA SER A 241 1.21 10.71 -15.25
C SER A 241 2.27 10.74 -16.36
N LEU A 242 2.98 9.62 -16.61
CA LEU A 242 3.94 9.52 -17.71
C LEU A 242 3.30 9.19 -19.06
N ASP A 243 2.06 8.72 -19.09
CA ASP A 243 1.34 8.31 -20.30
C ASP A 243 2.15 7.39 -21.24
N GLU A 244 2.97 6.51 -20.64
CA GLU A 244 3.81 5.54 -21.35
C GLU A 244 3.12 4.17 -21.43
N PRO A 245 2.97 3.55 -22.63
CA PRO A 245 2.31 2.26 -22.76
C PRO A 245 2.94 1.14 -21.93
N GLU A 246 4.25 1.16 -21.75
CA GLU A 246 5.02 0.18 -20.99
C GLU A 246 4.66 0.25 -19.49
N ILE A 247 4.50 1.43 -18.93
CA ILE A 247 4.09 1.64 -17.54
C ILE A 247 2.66 1.14 -17.33
N LEU A 248 1.77 1.41 -18.26
CA LEU A 248 0.40 0.91 -18.19
C LEU A 248 0.33 -0.60 -18.36
N ALA A 249 1.19 -1.18 -19.21
CA ALA A 249 1.31 -2.63 -19.34
C ALA A 249 1.84 -3.27 -18.05
N LEU A 250 2.87 -2.68 -17.42
CA LEU A 250 3.40 -3.12 -16.14
C LEU A 250 2.34 -3.01 -15.03
N SER A 251 1.58 -1.91 -14.98
CA SER A 251 0.48 -1.73 -14.03
C SER A 251 -0.53 -2.88 -14.11
N ARG A 252 -0.94 -3.24 -15.33
CA ARG A 252 -1.86 -4.35 -15.57
C ARG A 252 -1.24 -5.71 -15.23
N ALA A 253 0.06 -5.89 -15.49
CA ALA A 253 0.80 -7.11 -15.15
C ALA A 253 0.88 -7.29 -13.63
N LEU A 254 1.25 -6.24 -12.88
CA LEU A 254 1.28 -6.24 -11.42
C LEU A 254 -0.11 -6.49 -10.81
N PHE A 255 -1.15 -5.92 -11.40
CA PHE A 255 -2.52 -6.15 -10.95
C PHE A 255 -2.96 -7.60 -11.12
N ARG A 256 -2.56 -8.27 -12.20
CA ARG A 256 -2.87 -9.68 -12.49
C ARG A 256 -1.92 -10.67 -11.84
N TYR A 257 -0.80 -10.21 -11.32
CA TYR A 257 0.20 -11.06 -10.70
C TYR A 257 -0.40 -11.87 -9.55
N ARG A 258 -0.15 -13.18 -9.52
CA ARG A 258 -0.51 -14.09 -8.43
C ARG A 258 0.76 -14.70 -7.85
N ASP A 259 0.92 -14.63 -6.55
CA ASP A 259 1.90 -15.43 -5.82
C ASP A 259 1.41 -16.89 -5.83
N GLU A 260 2.04 -17.73 -6.67
CA GLU A 260 1.85 -19.18 -6.64
C GLU A 260 2.83 -19.82 -5.66
#